data_4e73d0e8e51383d24b46750407482eda
#
_entry.id   4e73d0e8e51383d24b46750407482eda
#
_cell.length_a   1.000
_cell.length_b   1.000
_cell.length_c   1.000
_cell.angle_alpha   90.00
_cell.angle_beta   90.00
_cell.angle_gamma   90.00
#
_symmetry.space_group_name_H-M   'P 1'
#
loop_
_entity.id
_entity.type
_entity.pdbx_description
1 polymer ?
#
loop_
_entity_poly.entity_id
_entity_poly.type
_entity_poly.pdbx_seq_one_letter_code
_entity_poly.pdbx_strand_id
1 'polypeptide(L)'
;MKRAVFVVGALLAAAAVFAQWGWRGSRYENANNPREIAQHAGETPVWTNTHGFEKDTVTFVRIKRDRASYSTGGAWWTDTPDSDLNLSYRLQQMTAMKVNPDGLFLRLTDKSLADYPFIYMVEPGSLSLSEREVNALRDYLLNGGFLWVDDFWGEAEWEGMAGELRKVFPDREFVEVPLSHPLYRCVFNITSKGQVPNV
;
A
#
# COMPACT_ATOMS: atom_id res chain seq x y z
N MET A 1 48.69 13.91 -9.26
CA MET A 1 47.57 14.12 -10.18
C MET A 1 46.62 12.89 -10.28
N LYS A 2 47.06 11.64 -10.49
CA LYS A 2 46.21 10.47 -10.67
C LYS A 2 45.30 10.19 -9.48
N ARG A 3 45.73 10.37 -8.22
CA ARG A 3 44.91 10.13 -7.01
C ARG A 3 43.75 11.14 -6.83
N ALA A 4 43.97 12.41 -7.23
CA ALA A 4 42.90 13.42 -7.15
C ALA A 4 41.79 13.19 -8.18
N VAL A 5 42.11 12.67 -9.35
CA VAL A 5 41.13 12.32 -10.40
C VAL A 5 40.23 11.15 -9.94
N PHE A 6 40.80 10.15 -9.24
CA PHE A 6 40.02 9.01 -8.70
C PHE A 6 39.05 9.45 -7.60
N VAL A 7 39.48 10.36 -6.72
CA VAL A 7 38.62 10.86 -5.63
C VAL A 7 37.46 11.70 -6.18
N VAL A 8 37.70 12.56 -7.13
CA VAL A 8 36.68 13.39 -7.79
C VAL A 8 35.70 12.49 -8.57
N GLY A 9 36.18 11.47 -9.28
CA GLY A 9 35.32 10.50 -9.98
C GLY A 9 34.44 9.70 -9.06
N ALA A 10 34.96 9.26 -7.90
CA ALA A 10 34.20 8.53 -6.90
C ALA A 10 33.11 9.40 -6.23
N LEU A 11 33.43 10.68 -5.96
CA LEU A 11 32.45 11.63 -5.41
C LEU A 11 31.33 11.96 -6.40
N LEU A 12 31.65 12.11 -7.68
CA LEU A 12 30.66 12.37 -8.73
C LEU A 12 29.76 11.13 -8.95
N ALA A 13 30.31 9.91 -8.91
CA ALA A 13 29.53 8.67 -8.98
C ALA A 13 28.61 8.50 -7.77
N ALA A 14 29.10 8.77 -6.56
CA ALA A 14 28.28 8.76 -5.35
C ALA A 14 27.15 9.80 -5.42
N ALA A 15 27.45 11.04 -5.84
CA ALA A 15 26.44 12.09 -6.00
C ALA A 15 25.38 11.71 -7.05
N ALA A 16 25.76 11.06 -8.16
CA ALA A 16 24.82 10.58 -9.17
C ALA A 16 23.90 9.47 -8.63
N VAL A 17 24.43 8.55 -7.83
CA VAL A 17 23.64 7.49 -7.16
C VAL A 17 22.68 8.11 -6.16
N PHE A 18 23.13 9.03 -5.31
CA PHE A 18 22.24 9.73 -4.35
C PHE A 18 21.18 10.57 -5.06
N ALA A 19 21.51 11.23 -6.15
CA ALA A 19 20.53 11.98 -6.95
C ALA A 19 19.47 11.05 -7.57
N GLN A 20 19.85 9.88 -8.07
CA GLN A 20 18.91 8.90 -8.61
C GLN A 20 17.96 8.34 -7.53
N TRP A 21 18.46 8.12 -6.31
CA TRP A 21 17.62 7.64 -5.20
C TRP A 21 16.64 8.71 -4.70
N GLY A 22 17.09 9.95 -4.58
CA GLY A 22 16.23 11.08 -4.23
C GLY A 22 15.14 11.35 -5.28
N TRP A 23 15.46 11.17 -6.56
CA TRP A 23 14.50 11.35 -7.65
C TRP A 23 13.42 10.25 -7.69
N ARG A 24 13.77 9.02 -7.33
CA ARG A 24 12.79 7.92 -7.25
C ARG A 24 11.75 8.19 -6.17
N GLY A 25 12.17 8.53 -4.96
CA GLY A 25 11.23 8.85 -3.86
C GLY A 25 10.28 10.00 -4.21
N SER A 26 10.79 11.08 -4.80
CA SER A 26 10.00 12.24 -5.22
C SER A 26 8.92 11.91 -6.26
N ARG A 27 9.16 10.95 -7.16
CA ARG A 27 8.17 10.54 -8.17
C ARG A 27 6.92 9.92 -7.53
N TYR A 28 7.11 9.04 -6.55
CA TYR A 28 5.99 8.39 -5.86
C TYR A 28 5.23 9.36 -4.96
N GLU A 29 5.93 10.25 -4.28
CA GLU A 29 5.31 11.24 -3.39
C GLU A 29 4.37 12.21 -4.13
N ASN A 30 4.70 12.58 -5.36
CA ASN A 30 3.92 13.51 -6.16
C ASN A 30 2.79 12.84 -6.95
N ALA A 31 2.82 11.52 -7.13
CA ALA A 31 1.77 10.80 -7.85
C ALA A 31 0.48 10.76 -7.03
N ASN A 32 -0.67 10.91 -7.68
CA ASN A 32 -1.99 10.82 -7.06
C ASN A 32 -2.62 9.44 -7.28
N ASN A 33 -2.19 8.73 -8.30
CA ASN A 33 -2.68 7.40 -8.63
C ASN A 33 -1.57 6.54 -9.29
N PRO A 34 -1.75 5.20 -9.33
CA PRO A 34 -0.81 4.29 -9.96
C PRO A 34 -0.49 4.56 -11.42
N ARG A 35 -1.43 5.07 -12.23
CA ARG A 35 -1.21 5.33 -13.67
C ARG A 35 -0.19 6.43 -13.94
N GLU A 36 0.09 7.29 -12.99
CA GLU A 36 1.12 8.32 -13.11
C GLU A 36 2.55 7.78 -12.98
N ILE A 37 2.67 6.48 -12.65
CA ILE A 37 3.94 5.78 -12.46
C ILE A 37 4.12 4.76 -13.58
N ALA A 38 5.33 4.67 -14.14
CA ALA A 38 5.64 3.70 -15.18
C ALA A 38 5.56 2.25 -14.63
N GLN A 39 4.84 1.39 -15.34
CA GLN A 39 4.73 -0.04 -15.01
C GLN A 39 6.03 -0.79 -15.34
N HIS A 40 6.30 -1.86 -14.61
CA HIS A 40 7.52 -2.66 -14.76
C HIS A 40 7.26 -3.98 -15.51
N ALA A 41 6.06 -4.56 -15.33
CA ALA A 41 5.70 -5.88 -15.86
C ALA A 41 4.88 -5.82 -17.17
N GLY A 42 4.82 -4.66 -17.83
CA GLY A 42 3.98 -4.43 -19.02
C GLY A 42 2.72 -3.62 -18.68
N GLU A 43 2.07 -3.10 -19.71
CA GLU A 43 0.92 -2.21 -19.51
C GLU A 43 -0.34 -2.99 -19.14
N THR A 44 -0.89 -2.69 -17.98
CA THR A 44 -2.22 -3.18 -17.58
C THR A 44 -3.29 -2.45 -18.40
N PRO A 45 -4.27 -3.18 -19.02
CA PRO A 45 -5.31 -2.57 -19.82
C PRO A 45 -6.09 -1.49 -19.08
N VAL A 46 -6.55 -0.49 -19.82
CA VAL A 46 -7.51 0.51 -19.36
C VAL A 46 -8.88 0.15 -19.87
N TRP A 47 -9.91 0.35 -19.07
CA TRP A 47 -11.31 0.15 -19.44
C TRP A 47 -12.13 1.36 -19.03
N THR A 48 -13.29 1.47 -19.61
CA THR A 48 -14.28 2.50 -19.27
C THR A 48 -15.51 1.83 -18.69
N ASN A 49 -15.93 2.26 -17.52
CA ASN A 49 -17.20 1.81 -16.95
C ASN A 49 -18.38 2.47 -17.68
N THR A 50 -19.50 1.74 -17.80
CA THR A 50 -20.74 2.31 -18.33
C THR A 50 -21.21 3.47 -17.45
N HIS A 51 -21.70 4.53 -18.08
CA HIS A 51 -22.26 5.67 -17.39
C HIS A 51 -23.43 5.28 -16.46
N GLY A 52 -23.61 6.04 -15.40
CA GLY A 52 -24.56 5.80 -14.32
C GLY A 52 -23.93 5.04 -13.15
N PHE A 53 -24.29 5.40 -11.97
CA PHE A 53 -23.76 4.82 -10.72
C PHE A 53 -22.25 5.02 -10.53
N GLU A 54 -21.75 6.21 -10.84
CA GLU A 54 -20.32 6.55 -10.71
C GLU A 54 -19.82 6.36 -9.28
N LYS A 55 -20.70 6.47 -8.27
CA LYS A 55 -20.40 6.23 -6.86
C LYS A 55 -20.31 4.75 -6.49
N ASP A 56 -20.84 3.85 -7.32
CA ASP A 56 -20.79 2.38 -7.10
C ASP A 56 -19.53 1.74 -7.70
N THR A 57 -18.49 2.52 -7.92
CA THR A 57 -17.23 2.04 -8.48
C THR A 57 -16.25 1.71 -7.38
N VAL A 58 -15.79 0.45 -7.34
CA VAL A 58 -14.72 0.03 -6.44
C VAL A 58 -13.42 0.67 -6.89
N THR A 59 -12.74 1.36 -6.00
CA THR A 59 -11.42 1.95 -6.25
C THR A 59 -10.40 1.30 -5.32
N PHE A 60 -9.31 0.78 -5.88
CA PHE A 60 -8.17 0.35 -5.08
C PHE A 60 -7.45 1.58 -4.54
N VAL A 61 -7.47 1.74 -3.23
CA VAL A 61 -6.87 2.88 -2.55
C VAL A 61 -5.66 2.41 -1.76
N ARG A 62 -4.47 2.86 -2.14
CA ARG A 62 -3.22 2.63 -1.40
C ARG A 62 -2.93 3.80 -0.48
N ILE A 63 -2.55 3.49 0.75
CA ILE A 63 -2.20 4.52 1.74
C ILE A 63 -0.76 4.97 1.59
N LYS A 64 -0.58 6.26 1.31
CA LYS A 64 0.70 6.96 1.44
C LYS A 64 1.01 7.16 2.91
N ARG A 65 2.23 6.84 3.32
CA ARG A 65 2.73 7.11 4.67
C ARG A 65 4.15 7.64 4.64
N ASP A 66 4.51 8.43 5.60
CA ASP A 66 5.89 8.85 5.76
C ASP A 66 6.73 7.67 6.29
N ARG A 67 8.00 7.58 5.88
CA ARG A 67 8.93 6.60 6.43
C ARG A 67 9.37 7.03 7.82
N ALA A 68 9.39 6.11 8.76
CA ALA A 68 10.13 6.32 9.98
C ALA A 68 11.62 6.51 9.66
N SER A 69 12.24 7.52 10.24
CA SER A 69 13.57 8.03 9.88
C SER A 69 14.72 6.99 9.99
N TYR A 70 14.50 5.87 10.67
CA TYR A 70 15.50 4.83 10.95
C TYR A 70 15.07 3.43 10.49
N SER A 71 14.08 3.33 9.63
CA SER A 71 13.53 2.05 9.23
C SER A 71 14.31 1.43 8.07
N THR A 72 14.68 0.16 8.22
CA THR A 72 15.14 -0.72 7.14
C THR A 72 13.99 -1.34 6.36
N GLY A 73 12.75 -1.21 6.84
CA GLY A 73 11.55 -1.71 6.19
C GLY A 73 11.21 -0.98 4.90
N GLY A 74 10.38 -1.59 4.09
CA GLY A 74 10.01 -1.12 2.77
C GLY A 74 9.19 0.17 2.74
N ALA A 75 8.86 0.59 1.57
CA ALA A 75 8.18 1.85 1.32
C ALA A 75 6.70 1.62 0.99
N TRP A 76 5.85 2.62 1.26
CA TRP A 76 4.44 2.56 0.90
C TRP A 76 4.20 2.34 -0.61
N TRP A 77 5.21 2.57 -1.45
CA TRP A 77 5.17 2.38 -2.91
C TRP A 77 5.76 1.05 -3.39
N THR A 78 6.07 0.11 -2.49
CA THR A 78 6.54 -1.23 -2.88
C THR A 78 5.50 -1.90 -3.78
N ASP A 79 5.97 -2.53 -4.86
CA ASP A 79 5.18 -3.17 -5.93
C ASP A 79 4.20 -2.25 -6.68
N THR A 80 4.22 -0.96 -6.40
CA THR A 80 3.43 0.01 -7.18
C THR A 80 4.14 0.37 -8.49
N PRO A 81 3.44 0.56 -9.60
CA PRO A 81 1.99 0.55 -9.79
C PRO A 81 1.42 -0.82 -10.16
N ASP A 82 2.27 -1.82 -10.37
CA ASP A 82 1.87 -3.09 -11.00
C ASP A 82 0.87 -3.87 -10.13
N SER A 83 1.07 -3.95 -8.81
CA SER A 83 0.14 -4.64 -7.91
C SER A 83 -1.24 -3.97 -7.89
N ASP A 84 -1.28 -2.64 -7.82
CA ASP A 84 -2.51 -1.86 -7.75
C ASP A 84 -3.36 -2.01 -9.00
N LEU A 85 -2.71 -1.86 -10.16
CA LEU A 85 -3.37 -1.93 -11.46
C LEU A 85 -3.79 -3.36 -11.80
N ASN A 86 -2.94 -4.34 -11.50
CA ASN A 86 -3.25 -5.76 -11.75
C ASN A 86 -4.38 -6.26 -10.86
N LEU A 87 -4.45 -5.86 -9.59
CA LEU A 87 -5.57 -6.22 -8.72
C LEU A 87 -6.87 -5.60 -9.23
N SER A 88 -6.86 -4.31 -9.58
CA SER A 88 -8.03 -3.63 -10.16
C SER A 88 -8.50 -4.34 -11.43
N TYR A 89 -7.57 -4.69 -12.33
CA TYR A 89 -7.90 -5.41 -13.55
C TYR A 89 -8.46 -6.81 -13.30
N ARG A 90 -7.91 -7.55 -12.33
CA ARG A 90 -8.43 -8.86 -11.95
C ARG A 90 -9.83 -8.79 -11.35
N LEU A 91 -10.10 -7.84 -10.49
CA LEU A 91 -11.45 -7.62 -9.96
C LEU A 91 -12.46 -7.32 -11.08
N GLN A 92 -12.08 -6.48 -12.03
CA GLN A 92 -12.90 -6.17 -13.21
C GLN A 92 -13.18 -7.42 -14.07
N GLN A 93 -12.20 -8.32 -14.23
CA GLN A 93 -12.36 -9.53 -15.03
C GLN A 93 -13.16 -10.63 -14.34
N MET A 94 -12.99 -10.79 -13.02
CA MET A 94 -13.48 -11.96 -12.28
C MET A 94 -14.81 -11.71 -11.56
N THR A 95 -15.28 -10.46 -11.54
CA THR A 95 -16.49 -10.07 -10.79
C THR A 95 -17.41 -9.21 -11.64
N ALA A 96 -18.63 -9.00 -11.17
CA ALA A 96 -19.58 -8.06 -11.77
C ALA A 96 -19.40 -6.63 -11.22
N MET A 97 -18.39 -6.39 -10.38
CA MET A 97 -18.13 -5.05 -9.82
C MET A 97 -17.63 -4.10 -10.90
N LYS A 98 -18.09 -2.87 -10.84
CA LYS A 98 -17.45 -1.76 -11.57
C LYS A 98 -16.19 -1.37 -10.82
N VAL A 99 -15.04 -1.41 -11.46
CA VAL A 99 -13.76 -1.11 -10.85
C VAL A 99 -13.12 0.09 -11.53
N ASN A 100 -12.56 0.99 -10.74
CA ASN A 100 -11.76 2.10 -11.28
C ASN A 100 -10.44 1.54 -11.84
N PRO A 101 -10.12 1.80 -13.14
CA PRO A 101 -8.91 1.29 -13.77
C PRO A 101 -7.61 1.91 -13.24
N ASP A 102 -7.68 3.05 -12.58
CA ASP A 102 -6.51 3.87 -12.26
C ASP A 102 -6.03 3.69 -10.81
N GLY A 103 -6.94 3.27 -9.91
CA GLY A 103 -6.65 3.26 -8.49
C GLY A 103 -6.50 4.67 -7.91
N LEU A 104 -6.03 4.77 -6.68
CA LEU A 104 -5.84 6.06 -6.01
C LEU A 104 -4.81 5.94 -4.88
N PHE A 105 -4.05 7.00 -4.64
CA PHE A 105 -3.18 7.16 -3.48
C PHE A 105 -3.74 8.21 -2.53
N LEU A 106 -3.96 7.85 -1.27
CA LEU A 106 -4.43 8.76 -0.23
C LEU A 106 -3.56 8.67 1.02
N ARG A 107 -3.56 9.73 1.81
CA ARG A 107 -3.07 9.71 3.19
C ARG A 107 -4.23 9.41 4.14
N LEU A 108 -3.94 8.83 5.30
CA LEU A 108 -4.97 8.57 6.33
C LEU A 108 -5.73 9.84 6.74
N THR A 109 -5.12 11.00 6.59
CA THR A 109 -5.70 12.30 6.98
C THR A 109 -6.44 13.01 5.84
N ASP A 110 -6.55 12.41 4.67
CA ASP A 110 -7.27 13.01 3.54
C ASP A 110 -8.78 12.92 3.78
N LYS A 111 -9.46 14.02 3.53
CA LYS A 111 -10.91 14.13 3.77
C LYS A 111 -11.73 13.15 2.92
N SER A 112 -11.26 12.84 1.72
CA SER A 112 -11.91 11.90 0.81
C SER A 112 -11.74 10.43 1.21
N LEU A 113 -10.95 10.12 2.24
CA LEU A 113 -10.74 8.73 2.68
C LEU A 113 -12.06 8.02 2.99
N ALA A 114 -13.01 8.74 3.59
CA ALA A 114 -14.33 8.20 3.95
C ALA A 114 -15.20 7.81 2.74
N ASP A 115 -14.86 8.27 1.54
CA ASP A 115 -15.60 7.93 0.31
C ASP A 115 -15.23 6.51 -0.20
N TYR A 116 -14.18 5.90 0.35
CA TYR A 116 -13.64 4.62 -0.10
C TYR A 116 -13.71 3.59 1.02
N PRO A 117 -14.53 2.53 0.86
CA PRO A 117 -14.74 1.54 1.93
C PRO A 117 -13.55 0.59 2.14
N PHE A 118 -12.59 0.55 1.22
CA PHE A 118 -11.42 -0.33 1.25
C PHE A 118 -10.14 0.48 1.05
N ILE A 119 -9.16 0.27 1.94
CA ILE A 119 -7.82 0.85 1.84
C ILE A 119 -6.75 -0.22 2.05
N TYR A 120 -5.62 -0.05 1.38
CA TYR A 120 -4.48 -0.96 1.38
C TYR A 120 -3.21 -0.31 1.91
N MET A 121 -2.50 -1.02 2.77
CA MET A 121 -1.22 -0.60 3.34
C MET A 121 -0.19 -1.73 3.20
N VAL A 122 0.90 -1.46 2.49
CA VAL A 122 1.99 -2.41 2.26
C VAL A 122 3.18 -2.12 3.17
N GLU A 123 3.93 -3.15 3.51
CA GLU A 123 5.18 -3.11 4.31
C GLU A 123 5.08 -2.23 5.58
N PRO A 124 4.11 -2.50 6.46
CA PRO A 124 3.87 -1.68 7.65
C PRO A 124 4.84 -1.95 8.80
N GLY A 125 5.84 -2.80 8.63
CA GLY A 125 6.81 -3.13 9.68
C GLY A 125 7.54 -1.90 10.24
N SER A 126 7.60 -0.83 9.45
CA SER A 126 8.15 0.48 9.85
C SER A 126 7.09 1.55 10.07
N LEU A 127 5.86 1.16 10.32
CA LEU A 127 4.75 2.08 10.55
C LEU A 127 5.02 2.98 11.76
N SER A 128 4.70 4.26 11.62
CA SER A 128 4.70 5.22 12.71
C SER A 128 3.56 6.20 12.48
N LEU A 129 2.52 6.09 13.28
CA LEU A 129 1.32 6.91 13.16
C LEU A 129 1.39 8.11 14.11
N SER A 130 1.20 9.30 13.57
CA SER A 130 0.92 10.48 14.37
C SER A 130 -0.45 10.36 15.06
N GLU A 131 -0.68 11.12 16.11
CA GLU A 131 -1.97 11.17 16.81
C GLU A 131 -3.13 11.50 15.85
N ARG A 132 -2.88 12.39 14.89
CA ARG A 132 -3.88 12.75 13.88
C ARG A 132 -4.23 11.56 12.97
N GLU A 133 -3.25 10.77 12.56
CA GLU A 133 -3.46 9.58 11.73
C GLU A 133 -4.13 8.46 12.53
N VAL A 134 -3.77 8.27 13.79
CA VAL A 134 -4.44 7.33 14.70
C VAL A 134 -5.93 7.65 14.81
N ASN A 135 -6.29 8.93 15.03
CA ASN A 135 -7.68 9.35 15.14
C ASN A 135 -8.42 9.19 13.81
N ALA A 136 -7.80 9.60 12.70
CA ALA A 136 -8.40 9.47 11.37
C ALA A 136 -8.66 7.99 11.00
N LEU A 137 -7.70 7.10 11.27
CA LEU A 137 -7.85 5.68 11.00
C LEU A 137 -8.91 5.04 11.91
N ARG A 138 -8.98 5.45 13.18
CA ARG A 138 -10.04 5.01 14.11
C ARG A 138 -11.42 5.39 13.60
N ASP A 139 -11.60 6.64 13.24
CA ASP A 139 -12.87 7.14 12.72
C ASP A 139 -13.25 6.40 11.43
N TYR A 140 -12.32 6.22 10.51
CA TYR A 140 -12.53 5.48 9.27
C TYR A 140 -13.02 4.04 9.53
N LEU A 141 -12.35 3.30 10.41
CA LEU A 141 -12.69 1.92 10.71
C LEU A 141 -14.00 1.79 11.50
N LEU A 142 -14.29 2.71 12.42
CA LEU A 142 -15.56 2.74 13.17
C LEU A 142 -16.75 3.07 12.27
N ASN A 143 -16.55 3.78 11.18
CA ASN A 143 -17.59 4.10 10.20
C ASN A 143 -17.72 3.05 9.08
N GLY A 144 -17.14 1.87 9.26
CA GLY A 144 -17.29 0.73 8.34
C GLY A 144 -16.23 0.59 7.27
N GLY A 145 -15.16 1.37 7.34
CA GLY A 145 -14.00 1.22 6.49
C GLY A 145 -13.27 -0.10 6.76
N PHE A 146 -12.59 -0.63 5.75
CA PHE A 146 -11.78 -1.84 5.81
C PHE A 146 -10.34 -1.52 5.45
N LEU A 147 -9.39 -1.88 6.33
CA LEU A 147 -7.97 -1.80 6.08
C LEU A 147 -7.39 -3.18 5.82
N TRP A 148 -6.77 -3.37 4.66
CA TRP A 148 -5.90 -4.51 4.37
C TRP A 148 -4.44 -4.12 4.58
N VAL A 149 -3.77 -4.86 5.44
CA VAL A 149 -2.35 -4.70 5.74
C VAL A 149 -1.62 -5.91 5.19
N ASP A 150 -0.54 -5.69 4.45
CA ASP A 150 0.17 -6.74 3.70
C ASP A 150 1.69 -6.55 3.72
N ASP A 151 2.40 -7.65 3.45
CA ASP A 151 3.84 -7.69 3.23
C ASP A 151 4.69 -7.16 4.40
N PHE A 152 4.65 -7.88 5.52
CA PHE A 152 5.56 -7.67 6.65
C PHE A 152 6.15 -9.03 7.09
N TRP A 153 7.39 -9.01 7.55
CA TRP A 153 8.17 -10.22 7.74
C TRP A 153 8.74 -10.36 9.15
N GLY A 154 8.45 -11.51 9.75
CA GLY A 154 8.98 -11.88 11.06
C GLY A 154 8.39 -11.11 12.23
N GLU A 155 8.82 -11.50 13.43
CA GLU A 155 8.27 -11.01 14.70
C GLU A 155 8.48 -9.50 14.89
N ALA A 156 9.63 -8.98 14.49
CA ALA A 156 9.96 -7.58 14.71
C ALA A 156 9.05 -6.63 13.91
N GLU A 157 8.74 -6.96 12.66
CA GLU A 157 7.83 -6.15 11.83
C GLU A 157 6.38 -6.31 12.27
N TRP A 158 6.00 -7.53 12.68
CA TRP A 158 4.70 -7.78 13.29
C TRP A 158 4.49 -6.91 14.54
N GLU A 159 5.42 -6.93 15.49
CA GLU A 159 5.31 -6.14 16.72
C GLU A 159 5.34 -4.63 16.46
N GLY A 160 6.12 -4.18 15.49
CA GLY A 160 6.14 -2.79 15.05
C GLY A 160 4.76 -2.34 14.54
N MET A 161 4.21 -3.05 13.57
CA MET A 161 2.89 -2.80 13.00
C MET A 161 1.78 -2.92 14.05
N ALA A 162 1.77 -4.02 14.81
CA ALA A 162 0.75 -4.28 15.82
C ALA A 162 0.78 -3.23 16.94
N GLY A 163 1.97 -2.78 17.35
CA GLY A 163 2.13 -1.70 18.33
C GLY A 163 1.49 -0.39 17.87
N GLU A 164 1.66 -0.03 16.60
CA GLU A 164 1.05 1.17 16.03
C GLU A 164 -0.47 1.04 15.90
N LEU A 165 -0.97 -0.12 15.45
CA LEU A 165 -2.41 -0.35 15.31
C LEU A 165 -3.13 -0.48 16.67
N ARG A 166 -2.45 -0.92 17.73
CA ARG A 166 -3.00 -0.89 19.11
C ARG A 166 -3.29 0.54 19.58
N LYS A 167 -2.61 1.56 19.06
CA LYS A 167 -2.97 2.96 19.35
C LYS A 167 -4.34 3.34 18.77
N VAL A 168 -4.72 2.71 17.67
CA VAL A 168 -6.03 2.92 17.04
C VAL A 168 -7.15 2.33 17.91
N PHE A 169 -6.97 1.10 18.41
CA PHE A 169 -7.92 0.41 19.29
C PHE A 169 -7.21 -0.20 20.49
N PRO A 170 -6.96 0.58 21.56
CA PRO A 170 -6.22 0.09 22.73
C PRO A 170 -6.94 -1.01 23.52
N ASP A 171 -8.24 -1.10 23.35
CA ASP A 171 -9.14 -2.04 24.01
C ASP A 171 -9.42 -3.31 23.18
N ARG A 172 -8.77 -3.47 22.04
CA ARG A 172 -8.96 -4.61 21.14
C ARG A 172 -7.66 -5.36 20.90
N GLU A 173 -7.80 -6.67 20.67
CA GLU A 173 -6.68 -7.54 20.35
C GLU A 173 -6.78 -8.05 18.91
N PHE A 174 -5.63 -8.43 18.34
CA PHE A 174 -5.59 -9.16 17.10
C PHE A 174 -6.06 -10.59 17.32
N VAL A 175 -6.97 -11.05 16.48
CA VAL A 175 -7.53 -12.38 16.56
C VAL A 175 -7.28 -13.11 15.24
N GLU A 176 -6.74 -14.33 15.34
CA GLU A 176 -6.58 -15.17 14.18
C GLU A 176 -7.93 -15.58 13.60
N VAL A 177 -8.15 -15.33 12.30
CA VAL A 177 -9.40 -15.72 11.61
C VAL A 177 -9.35 -17.23 11.32
N PRO A 178 -10.27 -18.04 11.89
CA PRO A 178 -10.29 -19.48 11.69
C PRO A 178 -10.76 -19.84 10.26
N LEU A 179 -10.27 -20.96 9.71
CA LEU A 179 -10.70 -21.46 8.38
C LEU A 179 -12.21 -21.68 8.24
N SER A 180 -12.92 -21.84 9.36
CA SER A 180 -14.39 -21.91 9.37
C SER A 180 -15.08 -20.60 9.06
N HIS A 181 -14.36 -19.47 9.13
CA HIS A 181 -14.91 -18.15 8.88
C HIS A 181 -15.42 -18.01 7.44
N PRO A 182 -16.56 -17.36 7.19
CA PRO A 182 -17.12 -17.18 5.85
C PRO A 182 -16.17 -16.55 4.82
N LEU A 183 -15.21 -15.73 5.26
CA LEU A 183 -14.16 -15.13 4.42
C LEU A 183 -13.44 -16.17 3.55
N TYR A 184 -13.18 -17.37 4.08
CA TYR A 184 -12.49 -18.44 3.35
C TYR A 184 -13.40 -19.23 2.40
N ARG A 185 -14.67 -18.84 2.27
CA ARG A 185 -15.69 -19.55 1.47
C ARG A 185 -16.54 -18.62 0.61
N CYS A 186 -16.21 -17.34 0.57
CA CYS A 186 -17.05 -16.35 -0.13
C CYS A 186 -16.98 -16.48 -1.66
N VAL A 187 -15.84 -16.93 -2.22
CA VAL A 187 -15.66 -17.16 -3.66
C VAL A 187 -15.13 -18.58 -3.91
N PHE A 188 -14.05 -18.95 -3.26
CA PHE A 188 -13.45 -20.27 -3.31
C PHE A 188 -13.53 -20.95 -1.95
N ASN A 189 -13.62 -22.28 -1.94
CA ASN A 189 -13.52 -23.01 -0.69
C ASN A 189 -12.06 -23.22 -0.32
N ILE A 190 -11.51 -22.31 0.48
CA ILE A 190 -10.13 -22.37 0.95
C ILE A 190 -10.05 -23.29 2.14
N THR A 191 -9.32 -24.36 2.03
CA THR A 191 -9.21 -25.43 3.04
C THR A 191 -7.92 -25.39 3.84
N SER A 192 -6.94 -24.58 3.42
CA SER A 192 -5.69 -24.34 4.15
C SER A 192 -5.27 -22.88 4.00
N LYS A 193 -4.66 -22.33 5.03
CA LYS A 193 -4.05 -21.00 4.95
C LYS A 193 -2.76 -21.12 4.15
N GLY A 194 -2.71 -20.42 3.02
CA GLY A 194 -1.47 -20.27 2.26
C GLY A 194 -0.49 -19.40 3.04
N GLN A 195 0.78 -19.70 2.91
CA GLN A 195 1.85 -18.83 3.40
C GLN A 195 2.89 -18.67 2.29
N VAL A 196 3.25 -17.44 2.01
CA VAL A 196 4.35 -17.14 1.10
C VAL A 196 5.63 -17.19 1.92
N PRO A 197 6.59 -18.07 1.57
CA PRO A 197 7.86 -18.09 2.28
C PRO A 197 8.65 -16.81 2.00
N ASN A 198 9.35 -16.31 3.01
CA ASN A 198 10.39 -15.30 2.82
C ASN A 198 11.56 -15.93 2.06
N VAL A 199 11.92 -15.40 0.91
CA VAL A 199 13.01 -15.87 0.04
C VAL A 199 14.23 -14.98 0.22
#